data_35298a3ee6c4328a86f2dc699ccd5627
#
_entry.id   35298a3ee6c4328a86f2dc699ccd5627
#
_cell.length_a   1.000
_cell.length_b   1.000
_cell.length_c   1.000
_cell.angle_alpha   90.00
_cell.angle_beta   90.00
_cell.angle_gamma   90.00
#
_symmetry.space_group_name_H-M   'P 1'
#
loop_
_entity.id
_entity.type
_entity.pdbx_description
1 polymer ?
#
loop_
_entity_poly.entity_id
_entity_poly.type
_entity_poly.pdbx_seq_one_letter_code
_entity_poly.pdbx_strand_id
1 'polypeptide(L)'
;MIKSLLIANRGEIAIRIARTAKRMGIKTYAIRTKKEPNAVYLQKVDQVVDFPDTDGSVPEFLDIKNLVKLAVDNNIEAMHPGYGYLSENPDFASACRDAGVVFVGPSPEIIHAMGDKIVAKEIAKRSNVPMLGGTLGGIPTAEEAIAEANRIGYPVIIKAATGGGGRGMRICRKEDEVRTNYELCTQEARTAFNDPTVFIEKYLENPKHIEVQIVADKYGNVIHLGERECSIQRKHQKLLEEAPSPALDEALREKITGAAVRLAKEAKYESLGTVEFLLDKDHNFFFMEMNTRIQVEHPVTEMITGLNLVELQLLIASGEKLHVTQDDVKLNGWAIECRINAEDVQSGFTPSIGMIKNLRLPSDNNIRIDSGVRVGTEITPFFDSMIAKLIVHGETRDEAIKRALHSLGHFVVTGVKTTIPFDKAVLHNEVYRKGDFNTSFIETCMDSLVWREEHEELIAALLAVSNYNHDSDFSGDAAEQPEANVDPWVLQKRIRHL
;
A
#
# COMPACT_ATOMS: atom_id res chain seq x y z
N MET A 1 10.45 15.70 22.91
CA MET A 1 9.33 15.72 21.93
C MET A 1 9.67 16.70 20.82
N ILE A 2 9.63 16.23 19.56
CA ILE A 2 9.78 17.05 18.34
C ILE A 2 8.73 18.17 18.34
N LYS A 3 9.10 19.40 17.96
CA LYS A 3 8.19 20.56 17.93
C LYS A 3 7.76 20.96 16.52
N SER A 4 8.53 20.58 15.50
CA SER A 4 8.23 20.92 14.11
C SER A 4 8.60 19.75 13.17
N LEU A 5 7.76 19.52 12.17
CA LEU A 5 7.84 18.38 11.26
C LEU A 5 7.62 18.79 9.81
N LEU A 6 8.60 18.55 8.94
CA LEU A 6 8.42 18.60 7.49
C LEU A 6 7.95 17.23 6.99
N ILE A 7 6.85 17.22 6.26
CA ILE A 7 6.33 16.02 5.61
C ILE A 7 6.90 15.97 4.19
N ALA A 8 7.92 15.11 3.99
CA ALA A 8 8.58 14.90 2.71
C ALA A 8 7.79 13.89 1.85
N ASN A 9 6.51 14.11 1.73
CA ASN A 9 5.59 13.27 0.96
C ASN A 9 4.34 14.08 0.56
N ARG A 10 3.44 13.44 -0.21
CA ARG A 10 2.23 14.05 -0.77
C ARG A 10 0.98 13.18 -0.53
N GLY A 11 -0.15 13.62 -1.07
CA GLY A 11 -1.37 12.81 -1.13
C GLY A 11 -1.98 12.51 0.24
N GLU A 12 -2.58 11.33 0.36
CA GLU A 12 -3.29 10.93 1.57
C GLU A 12 -2.36 10.75 2.76
N ILE A 13 -1.12 10.23 2.52
CA ILE A 13 -0.19 9.97 3.63
C ILE A 13 0.32 11.27 4.26
N ALA A 14 0.49 12.33 3.47
CA ALA A 14 0.84 13.63 4.01
C ALA A 14 -0.27 14.17 4.93
N ILE A 15 -1.54 14.01 4.54
CA ILE A 15 -2.70 14.37 5.36
C ILE A 15 -2.76 13.50 6.63
N ARG A 16 -2.49 12.21 6.50
CA ARG A 16 -2.48 11.25 7.60
C ARG A 16 -1.44 11.61 8.66
N ILE A 17 -0.23 11.90 8.23
CA ILE A 17 0.87 12.32 9.12
C ILE A 17 0.54 13.66 9.78
N ALA A 18 0.12 14.66 9.00
CA ALA A 18 -0.23 15.99 9.50
C ALA A 18 -1.31 15.93 10.59
N ARG A 19 -2.35 15.11 10.40
CA ARG A 19 -3.43 14.93 11.37
C ARG A 19 -2.93 14.44 12.73
N THR A 20 -2.01 13.48 12.73
CA THR A 20 -1.44 12.95 13.98
C THR A 20 -0.48 13.95 14.61
N ALA A 21 0.44 14.52 13.84
CA ALA A 21 1.41 15.49 14.35
C ALA A 21 0.71 16.70 15.01
N LYS A 22 -0.35 17.22 14.38
CA LYS A 22 -1.16 18.30 14.97
C LYS A 22 -1.83 17.92 16.28
N ARG A 23 -2.38 16.70 16.40
CA ARG A 23 -2.94 16.23 17.69
C ARG A 23 -1.89 16.14 18.80
N MET A 24 -0.64 15.87 18.42
CA MET A 24 0.51 15.85 19.34
C MET A 24 1.08 17.25 19.62
N GLY A 25 0.51 18.32 19.04
CA GLY A 25 1.00 19.69 19.20
C GLY A 25 2.28 19.99 18.40
N ILE A 26 2.62 19.18 17.42
CA ILE A 26 3.77 19.35 16.54
C ILE A 26 3.37 20.26 15.37
N LYS A 27 4.11 21.33 15.15
CA LYS A 27 3.90 22.23 14.01
C LYS A 27 4.26 21.55 12.71
N THR A 28 3.33 21.52 11.77
CA THR A 28 3.45 20.74 10.52
C THR A 28 3.77 21.62 9.32
N TYR A 29 4.66 21.12 8.48
CA TYR A 29 5.06 21.75 7.22
C TYR A 29 4.87 20.75 6.07
N ALA A 30 4.37 21.24 4.92
CA ALA A 30 4.29 20.46 3.69
C ALA A 30 4.95 21.22 2.53
N ILE A 31 5.36 20.46 1.53
CA ILE A 31 6.11 20.96 0.37
C ILE A 31 5.11 21.21 -0.76
N ARG A 32 5.10 22.42 -1.31
CA ARG A 32 4.38 22.76 -2.54
C ARG A 32 5.32 22.56 -3.72
N THR A 33 4.87 21.79 -4.70
CA THR A 33 5.58 21.59 -5.97
C THR A 33 4.83 22.29 -7.11
N LYS A 34 5.54 22.56 -8.21
CA LYS A 34 4.91 23.13 -9.41
C LYS A 34 3.88 22.20 -10.05
N LYS A 35 4.04 20.90 -9.88
CA LYS A 35 3.14 19.88 -10.44
C LYS A 35 1.82 19.78 -9.67
N GLU A 36 1.81 20.17 -8.38
CA GLU A 36 0.62 20.12 -7.51
C GLU A 36 0.48 21.41 -6.67
N PRO A 37 0.32 22.59 -7.28
CA PRO A 37 0.31 23.86 -6.56
C PRO A 37 -0.89 24.01 -5.60
N ASN A 38 -1.98 23.27 -5.84
CA ASN A 38 -3.24 23.37 -5.10
C ASN A 38 -3.65 22.04 -4.45
N ALA A 39 -2.68 21.14 -4.17
CA ALA A 39 -2.95 19.84 -3.56
C ALA A 39 -3.67 19.96 -2.21
N VAL A 40 -4.53 18.98 -1.92
CA VAL A 40 -5.37 18.98 -0.71
C VAL A 40 -4.53 18.98 0.56
N TYR A 41 -3.42 18.23 0.59
CA TYR A 41 -2.55 18.12 1.77
C TYR A 41 -1.92 19.45 2.20
N LEU A 42 -1.72 20.40 1.27
CA LEU A 42 -1.22 21.75 1.57
C LEU A 42 -2.16 22.55 2.48
N GLN A 43 -3.46 22.25 2.45
CA GLN A 43 -4.47 22.90 3.29
C GLN A 43 -4.61 22.23 4.66
N LYS A 44 -3.92 21.11 4.89
CA LYS A 44 -4.02 20.32 6.12
C LYS A 44 -2.85 20.50 7.08
N VAL A 45 -1.84 21.26 6.68
CA VAL A 45 -0.66 21.60 7.47
C VAL A 45 -0.73 23.03 8.03
N ASP A 46 0.16 23.38 8.95
CA ASP A 46 0.21 24.72 9.54
C ASP A 46 0.97 25.69 8.65
N GLN A 47 1.99 25.20 7.93
CA GLN A 47 2.78 25.99 6.99
C GLN A 47 3.08 25.23 5.71
N VAL A 48 3.17 25.95 4.61
CA VAL A 48 3.58 25.43 3.31
C VAL A 48 4.93 26.05 2.97
N VAL A 49 5.88 25.21 2.54
CA VAL A 49 7.17 25.63 2.00
C VAL A 49 7.22 25.32 0.52
N ASP A 50 7.68 26.29 -0.28
CA ASP A 50 7.77 26.10 -1.71
C ASP A 50 9.05 25.34 -2.06
N PHE A 51 8.91 24.30 -2.90
CA PHE A 51 10.08 23.63 -3.44
C PHE A 51 10.82 24.60 -4.38
N PRO A 52 12.16 24.73 -4.27
CA PRO A 52 12.92 25.66 -5.08
C PRO A 52 12.83 25.32 -6.57
N ASP A 53 13.01 26.33 -7.40
CA ASP A 53 13.15 26.14 -8.84
C ASP A 53 14.44 25.39 -9.15
N THR A 54 14.30 24.27 -9.84
CA THR A 54 15.39 23.42 -10.31
C THR A 54 15.30 23.23 -11.82
N ASP A 55 16.32 22.64 -12.43
CA ASP A 55 16.30 22.27 -13.84
C ASP A 55 15.35 21.08 -14.15
N GLY A 56 14.74 20.49 -13.11
CA GLY A 56 13.82 19.36 -13.22
C GLY A 56 14.47 18.02 -13.51
N SER A 57 15.81 17.95 -13.45
CA SER A 57 16.57 16.71 -13.66
C SER A 57 16.25 15.63 -12.60
N VAL A 58 15.91 16.06 -11.38
CA VAL A 58 15.49 15.18 -10.27
C VAL A 58 14.06 15.56 -9.87
N PRO A 59 13.14 14.59 -9.74
CA PRO A 59 11.80 14.84 -9.20
C PRO A 59 11.86 15.40 -7.77
N GLU A 60 10.98 16.34 -7.44
CA GLU A 60 11.04 17.16 -6.22
C GLU A 60 11.13 16.31 -4.95
N PHE A 61 10.32 15.24 -4.83
CA PHE A 61 10.32 14.34 -3.66
C PHE A 61 11.47 13.30 -3.67
N LEU A 62 12.37 13.34 -4.66
CA LEU A 62 13.59 12.52 -4.73
C LEU A 62 14.87 13.36 -4.59
N ASP A 63 14.75 14.68 -4.47
CA ASP A 63 15.88 15.60 -4.36
C ASP A 63 16.31 15.78 -2.90
N ILE A 64 17.17 14.89 -2.45
CA ILE A 64 17.70 14.85 -1.08
C ILE A 64 18.24 16.21 -0.64
N LYS A 65 19.07 16.82 -1.50
CA LYS A 65 19.76 18.08 -1.18
C LYS A 65 18.77 19.22 -0.89
N ASN A 66 17.78 19.38 -1.77
CA ASN A 66 16.81 20.45 -1.63
C ASN A 66 15.81 20.16 -0.50
N LEU A 67 15.41 18.90 -0.29
CA LEU A 67 14.54 18.52 0.82
C LEU A 67 15.17 18.83 2.18
N VAL A 68 16.43 18.43 2.39
CA VAL A 68 17.16 18.71 3.64
C VAL A 68 17.40 20.21 3.81
N LYS A 69 17.77 20.92 2.73
CA LYS A 69 17.93 22.37 2.75
C LYS A 69 16.63 23.09 3.18
N LEU A 70 15.47 22.66 2.69
CA LEU A 70 14.18 23.23 3.10
C LEU A 70 13.94 23.08 4.60
N ALA A 71 14.28 21.93 5.20
CA ALA A 71 14.14 21.75 6.64
C ALA A 71 15.08 22.67 7.42
N VAL A 72 16.35 22.78 7.02
CA VAL A 72 17.36 23.64 7.67
C VAL A 72 16.99 25.12 7.56
N ASP A 73 16.67 25.59 6.36
CA ASP A 73 16.33 27.01 6.10
C ASP A 73 15.09 27.48 6.88
N ASN A 74 14.18 26.56 7.19
CA ASN A 74 12.95 26.86 7.95
C ASN A 74 13.05 26.48 9.44
N ASN A 75 14.22 26.10 9.93
CA ASN A 75 14.46 25.65 11.31
C ASN A 75 13.50 24.53 11.74
N ILE A 76 13.28 23.52 10.88
CA ILE A 76 12.42 22.39 11.15
C ILE A 76 13.23 21.26 11.80
N GLU A 77 12.75 20.76 12.93
CA GLU A 77 13.49 19.79 13.77
C GLU A 77 13.48 18.37 13.20
N ALA A 78 12.40 17.97 12.50
CA ALA A 78 12.25 16.62 12.01
C ALA A 78 11.65 16.55 10.61
N MET A 79 11.89 15.40 9.93
CA MET A 79 11.37 15.10 8.62
C MET A 79 10.74 13.71 8.59
N HIS A 80 9.49 13.62 8.12
CA HIS A 80 8.78 12.36 7.96
C HIS A 80 8.69 12.00 6.47
N PRO A 81 9.30 10.89 6.04
CA PRO A 81 9.31 10.50 4.63
C PRO A 81 8.01 9.85 4.15
N GLY A 82 7.10 9.42 5.05
CA GLY A 82 5.93 8.61 4.71
C GLY A 82 6.31 7.25 4.16
N TYR A 83 5.76 6.89 3.00
CA TYR A 83 6.11 5.70 2.22
C TYR A 83 6.41 6.08 0.75
N GLY A 84 7.11 5.20 0.02
CA GLY A 84 7.60 5.51 -1.33
C GLY A 84 8.70 6.57 -1.31
N TYR A 85 9.01 7.16 -2.45
CA TYR A 85 10.05 8.18 -2.62
C TYR A 85 11.36 7.82 -1.89
N LEU A 86 11.74 8.60 -0.89
CA LEU A 86 12.98 8.46 -0.12
C LEU A 86 12.80 7.77 1.23
N SER A 87 11.64 7.15 1.49
CA SER A 87 11.36 6.55 2.80
C SER A 87 12.26 5.38 3.18
N GLU A 88 12.87 4.71 2.20
CA GLU A 88 13.82 3.60 2.38
C GLU A 88 15.20 3.95 1.81
N ASN A 89 15.51 5.24 1.71
CA ASN A 89 16.78 5.70 1.18
C ASN A 89 17.78 6.02 2.31
N PRO A 90 18.88 5.26 2.46
CA PRO A 90 19.86 5.48 3.53
C PRO A 90 20.61 6.80 3.39
N ASP A 91 20.85 7.29 2.18
CA ASP A 91 21.54 8.57 1.95
C ASP A 91 20.68 9.75 2.40
N PHE A 92 19.35 9.65 2.23
CA PHE A 92 18.43 10.67 2.73
C PHE A 92 18.40 10.72 4.26
N ALA A 93 18.32 9.56 4.90
CA ALA A 93 18.39 9.47 6.36
C ALA A 93 19.72 9.98 6.90
N SER A 94 20.84 9.67 6.22
CA SER A 94 22.18 10.18 6.57
C SER A 94 22.25 11.70 6.39
N ALA A 95 21.78 12.23 5.27
CA ALA A 95 21.77 13.67 5.02
C ALA A 95 20.93 14.45 6.04
N CYS A 96 19.81 13.90 6.50
CA CYS A 96 19.05 14.47 7.61
C CYS A 96 19.87 14.50 8.89
N ARG A 97 20.48 13.38 9.27
CA ARG A 97 21.34 13.27 10.47
C ARG A 97 22.49 14.25 10.43
N ASP A 98 23.20 14.36 9.31
CA ASP A 98 24.36 15.22 9.14
C ASP A 98 23.99 16.72 9.21
N ALA A 99 22.74 17.04 8.82
CA ALA A 99 22.16 18.37 8.92
C ALA A 99 21.53 18.69 10.30
N GLY A 100 21.55 17.74 11.25
CA GLY A 100 20.92 17.90 12.56
C GLY A 100 19.38 17.83 12.52
N VAL A 101 18.80 17.27 11.46
CA VAL A 101 17.35 17.06 11.29
C VAL A 101 17.02 15.62 11.65
N VAL A 102 16.03 15.42 12.53
CA VAL A 102 15.59 14.07 12.92
C VAL A 102 14.85 13.42 11.75
N PHE A 103 15.36 12.31 11.23
CA PHE A 103 14.64 11.47 10.30
C PHE A 103 13.64 10.60 11.05
N VAL A 104 12.35 10.67 10.70
CA VAL A 104 11.30 9.84 11.33
C VAL A 104 11.27 8.47 10.65
N GLY A 105 12.11 7.58 11.12
CA GLY A 105 12.36 6.26 10.58
C GLY A 105 13.55 5.60 11.27
N PRO A 106 14.01 4.45 10.77
CA PRO A 106 15.22 3.78 11.26
C PRO A 106 16.50 4.56 10.92
N SER A 107 17.61 4.18 11.53
CA SER A 107 18.92 4.73 11.18
C SER A 107 19.35 4.39 9.75
N PRO A 108 20.20 5.20 9.12
CA PRO A 108 20.74 4.92 7.77
C PRO A 108 21.33 3.52 7.64
N GLU A 109 22.01 3.07 8.70
CA GLU A 109 22.69 1.76 8.75
C GLU A 109 21.67 0.61 8.71
N ILE A 110 20.56 0.75 9.42
CA ILE A 110 19.44 -0.23 9.43
C ILE A 110 18.73 -0.24 8.07
N ILE A 111 18.45 0.95 7.50
CA ILE A 111 17.82 1.06 6.19
C ILE A 111 18.69 0.37 5.14
N HIS A 112 20.00 0.63 5.15
CA HIS A 112 20.94 -0.01 4.24
C HIS A 112 20.99 -1.52 4.43
N ALA A 113 21.12 -2.00 5.66
CA ALA A 113 21.22 -3.42 5.97
C ALA A 113 19.97 -4.22 5.59
N MET A 114 18.79 -3.65 5.79
CA MET A 114 17.53 -4.32 5.44
C MET A 114 17.15 -4.14 3.96
N GLY A 115 17.64 -3.09 3.30
CA GLY A 115 17.48 -2.86 1.87
C GLY A 115 18.39 -3.73 0.98
N ASP A 116 19.54 -4.16 1.50
CA ASP A 116 20.42 -5.13 0.84
C ASP A 116 19.90 -6.56 1.10
N LYS A 117 19.39 -7.23 0.07
CA LYS A 117 18.78 -8.56 0.18
C LYS A 117 19.74 -9.63 0.69
N ILE A 118 21.04 -9.48 0.43
CA ILE A 118 22.08 -10.43 0.90
C ILE A 118 22.27 -10.25 2.41
N VAL A 119 22.46 -9.00 2.84
CA VAL A 119 22.64 -8.66 4.25
C VAL A 119 21.38 -9.01 5.06
N ALA A 120 20.20 -8.68 4.55
CA ALA A 120 18.93 -9.01 5.19
C ALA A 120 18.75 -10.52 5.37
N LYS A 121 19.13 -11.34 4.39
CA LYS A 121 19.13 -12.81 4.51
C LYS A 121 20.13 -13.33 5.54
N GLU A 122 21.32 -12.73 5.63
CA GLU A 122 22.27 -13.09 6.67
C GLU A 122 21.74 -12.81 8.08
N ILE A 123 21.05 -11.68 8.26
CA ILE A 123 20.37 -11.34 9.49
C ILE A 123 19.24 -12.35 9.78
N ALA A 124 18.42 -12.69 8.78
CA ALA A 124 17.37 -13.69 8.92
C ALA A 124 17.91 -15.05 9.32
N LYS A 125 19.05 -15.48 8.73
CA LYS A 125 19.72 -16.72 9.11
C LYS A 125 20.20 -16.70 10.56
N ARG A 126 20.85 -15.62 11.01
CA ARG A 126 21.32 -15.49 12.40
C ARG A 126 20.18 -15.47 13.41
N SER A 127 19.02 -14.94 13.03
CA SER A 127 17.82 -14.89 13.88
C SER A 127 16.96 -16.18 13.81
N ASN A 128 17.41 -17.23 13.12
CA ASN A 128 16.66 -18.47 12.88
C ASN A 128 15.26 -18.22 12.29
N VAL A 129 15.18 -17.32 11.31
CA VAL A 129 13.96 -17.08 10.54
C VAL A 129 14.01 -17.96 9.29
N PRO A 130 12.94 -18.75 9.00
CA PRO A 130 12.91 -19.60 7.83
C PRO A 130 13.07 -18.80 6.54
N MET A 131 13.86 -19.32 5.60
CA MET A 131 14.10 -18.72 4.29
C MET A 131 13.93 -19.76 3.19
N LEU A 132 13.57 -19.31 1.99
CA LEU A 132 13.60 -20.19 0.82
C LEU A 132 15.01 -20.67 0.53
N GLY A 133 15.13 -21.91 0.07
CA GLY A 133 16.40 -22.44 -0.41
C GLY A 133 16.96 -21.58 -1.53
N GLY A 134 18.25 -21.23 -1.47
CA GLY A 134 18.86 -20.35 -2.44
C GLY A 134 20.30 -19.98 -2.08
N THR A 135 20.88 -19.07 -2.82
CA THR A 135 22.19 -18.51 -2.52
C THR A 135 22.09 -17.42 -1.46
N LEU A 136 23.10 -17.35 -0.59
CA LEU A 136 23.24 -16.26 0.37
C LEU A 136 24.02 -15.07 -0.21
N GLY A 137 24.68 -15.25 -1.35
CA GLY A 137 25.47 -14.23 -2.04
C GLY A 137 25.14 -14.14 -3.51
N GLY A 138 25.74 -13.14 -4.17
CA GLY A 138 25.64 -13.01 -5.61
C GLY A 138 26.24 -14.20 -6.36
N ILE A 139 25.68 -14.50 -7.53
CA ILE A 139 26.20 -15.53 -8.44
C ILE A 139 27.01 -14.84 -9.54
N PRO A 140 28.30 -15.15 -9.69
CA PRO A 140 29.17 -14.47 -10.64
C PRO A 140 29.00 -14.94 -12.09
N THR A 141 28.55 -16.18 -12.32
CA THR A 141 28.47 -16.77 -13.67
C THR A 141 27.17 -17.51 -13.93
N ALA A 142 26.81 -17.63 -15.21
CA ALA A 142 25.63 -18.41 -15.61
C ALA A 142 25.79 -19.92 -15.31
N GLU A 143 27.02 -20.44 -15.37
CA GLU A 143 27.36 -21.84 -15.04
C GLU A 143 27.07 -22.13 -13.57
N GLU A 144 27.47 -21.22 -12.67
CA GLU A 144 27.16 -21.34 -11.24
C GLU A 144 25.65 -21.20 -10.97
N ALA A 145 24.95 -20.33 -11.71
CA ALA A 145 23.52 -20.20 -11.63
C ALA A 145 22.80 -21.51 -12.01
N ILE A 146 23.24 -22.19 -13.07
CA ILE A 146 22.72 -23.50 -13.49
C ILE A 146 22.98 -24.55 -12.41
N ALA A 147 24.22 -24.63 -11.91
CA ALA A 147 24.57 -25.60 -10.87
C ALA A 147 23.74 -25.41 -9.60
N GLU A 148 23.54 -24.17 -9.20
CA GLU A 148 22.73 -23.83 -8.01
C GLU A 148 21.24 -24.09 -8.23
N ALA A 149 20.71 -23.77 -9.42
CA ALA A 149 19.32 -24.10 -9.78
C ALA A 149 19.05 -25.61 -9.72
N ASN A 150 20.01 -26.42 -10.23
CA ASN A 150 19.92 -27.87 -10.16
C ASN A 150 20.00 -28.40 -8.71
N ARG A 151 20.79 -27.76 -7.84
CA ARG A 151 20.89 -28.10 -6.42
C ARG A 151 19.60 -27.78 -5.67
N ILE A 152 18.97 -26.63 -5.93
CA ILE A 152 17.73 -26.17 -5.30
C ILE A 152 16.52 -26.96 -5.82
N GLY A 153 16.55 -27.33 -7.11
CA GLY A 153 15.42 -27.93 -7.82
C GLY A 153 14.42 -26.88 -8.33
N TYR A 154 13.93 -27.14 -9.55
CA TYR A 154 12.97 -26.22 -10.23
C TYR A 154 11.57 -26.26 -9.62
N PRO A 155 10.76 -25.18 -9.77
CA PRO A 155 11.13 -23.91 -10.34
C PRO A 155 12.02 -23.08 -9.41
N VAL A 156 12.86 -22.21 -10.00
CA VAL A 156 13.69 -21.24 -9.29
C VAL A 156 13.44 -19.83 -9.83
N ILE A 157 13.83 -18.82 -9.07
CA ILE A 157 13.75 -17.43 -9.49
C ILE A 157 15.14 -16.78 -9.36
N ILE A 158 15.55 -16.07 -10.39
CA ILE A 158 16.75 -15.22 -10.39
C ILE A 158 16.31 -13.80 -10.05
N LYS A 159 16.99 -13.14 -9.12
CA LYS A 159 16.66 -11.79 -8.64
C LYS A 159 17.90 -10.90 -8.59
N ALA A 160 17.73 -9.61 -8.90
CA ALA A 160 18.74 -8.60 -8.59
C ALA A 160 18.93 -8.46 -7.07
N ALA A 161 20.18 -8.30 -6.63
CA ALA A 161 20.50 -8.11 -5.21
C ALA A 161 19.98 -6.76 -4.68
N THR A 162 20.07 -5.71 -5.51
CA THR A 162 19.55 -4.38 -5.24
C THR A 162 18.24 -4.14 -5.98
N GLY A 163 17.39 -3.25 -5.44
CA GLY A 163 16.12 -2.86 -6.05
C GLY A 163 14.90 -3.64 -5.52
N GLY A 164 13.70 -3.22 -5.96
CA GLY A 164 12.42 -3.73 -5.51
C GLY A 164 11.33 -3.61 -6.58
N GLY A 165 10.07 -3.91 -6.20
CA GLY A 165 8.93 -3.75 -7.10
C GLY A 165 8.89 -4.71 -8.29
N GLY A 166 9.52 -5.88 -8.18
CA GLY A 166 9.46 -6.93 -9.22
C GLY A 166 10.37 -6.74 -10.42
N ARG A 167 11.22 -5.72 -10.45
CA ARG A 167 12.22 -5.51 -11.50
C ARG A 167 13.46 -6.38 -11.29
N GLY A 168 14.08 -6.83 -12.38
CA GLY A 168 15.27 -7.69 -12.31
C GLY A 168 14.98 -9.08 -11.76
N MET A 169 13.77 -9.64 -11.99
CA MET A 169 13.36 -10.98 -11.57
C MET A 169 12.90 -11.82 -12.76
N ARG A 170 13.37 -13.08 -12.79
CA ARG A 170 12.98 -14.06 -13.83
C ARG A 170 12.81 -15.45 -13.24
N ILE A 171 11.66 -16.07 -13.51
CA ILE A 171 11.38 -17.46 -13.11
C ILE A 171 11.97 -18.38 -14.16
N CYS A 172 12.67 -19.43 -13.68
CA CYS A 172 13.18 -20.52 -14.51
C CYS A 172 12.50 -21.82 -14.06
N ARG A 173 11.79 -22.46 -14.98
CA ARG A 173 11.08 -23.71 -14.72
C ARG A 173 11.90 -24.94 -15.09
N LYS A 174 12.97 -24.76 -15.86
CA LYS A 174 13.88 -25.78 -16.32
C LYS A 174 15.29 -25.20 -16.61
N GLU A 175 16.27 -26.09 -16.73
CA GLU A 175 17.69 -25.75 -16.84
C GLU A 175 18.01 -24.83 -18.02
N ASP A 176 17.45 -25.11 -19.20
CA ASP A 176 17.70 -24.36 -20.44
C ASP A 176 17.27 -22.86 -20.38
N GLU A 177 16.40 -22.49 -19.43
CA GLU A 177 15.99 -21.13 -19.21
C GLU A 177 16.99 -20.32 -18.36
N VAL A 178 17.80 -20.98 -17.53
CA VAL A 178 18.63 -20.31 -16.50
C VAL A 178 19.66 -19.39 -17.10
N ARG A 179 20.40 -19.84 -18.14
CA ARG A 179 21.47 -19.03 -18.77
C ARG A 179 20.92 -17.71 -19.32
N THR A 180 19.90 -17.80 -20.17
CA THR A 180 19.29 -16.61 -20.80
C THR A 180 18.71 -15.67 -19.76
N ASN A 181 18.00 -16.20 -18.76
CA ASN A 181 17.40 -15.40 -17.72
C ASN A 181 18.44 -14.77 -16.78
N TYR A 182 19.56 -15.45 -16.51
CA TYR A 182 20.69 -14.89 -15.75
C TYR A 182 21.27 -13.67 -16.46
N GLU A 183 21.58 -13.78 -17.76
CA GLU A 183 22.14 -12.69 -18.55
C GLU A 183 21.20 -11.48 -18.61
N LEU A 184 19.91 -11.74 -18.85
CA LEU A 184 18.89 -10.68 -18.87
C LEU A 184 18.73 -9.98 -17.50
N CYS A 185 18.66 -10.76 -16.41
CA CYS A 185 18.57 -10.19 -15.06
C CYS A 185 19.81 -9.36 -14.71
N THR A 186 21.01 -9.85 -15.02
CA THR A 186 22.26 -9.15 -14.76
C THR A 186 22.34 -7.83 -15.53
N GLN A 187 21.94 -7.84 -16.81
CA GLN A 187 21.89 -6.63 -17.63
C GLN A 187 20.89 -5.61 -17.12
N GLU A 188 19.67 -6.08 -16.78
CA GLU A 188 18.61 -5.23 -16.21
C GLU A 188 19.04 -4.63 -14.86
N ALA A 189 19.64 -5.44 -13.98
CA ALA A 189 20.16 -5.00 -12.69
C ALA A 189 21.25 -3.93 -12.84
N ARG A 190 22.17 -4.12 -13.77
CA ARG A 190 23.21 -3.14 -14.10
C ARG A 190 22.62 -1.81 -14.59
N THR A 191 21.62 -1.88 -15.47
CA THR A 191 21.02 -0.67 -16.06
C THR A 191 20.14 0.08 -15.08
N ALA A 192 19.32 -0.65 -14.31
CA ALA A 192 18.32 -0.05 -13.42
C ALA A 192 18.87 0.37 -12.05
N PHE A 193 19.91 -0.35 -11.54
CA PHE A 193 20.38 -0.19 -10.17
C PHE A 193 21.89 0.08 -10.08
N ASN A 194 22.58 0.12 -11.23
CA ASN A 194 24.06 0.26 -11.33
C ASN A 194 24.83 -0.86 -10.57
N ASP A 195 24.18 -2.00 -10.32
CA ASP A 195 24.73 -3.17 -9.66
C ASP A 195 24.30 -4.45 -10.42
N PRO A 196 25.25 -5.18 -11.05
CA PRO A 196 24.92 -6.37 -11.84
C PRO A 196 24.66 -7.63 -10.98
N THR A 197 24.79 -7.52 -9.66
CA THR A 197 24.70 -8.67 -8.75
C THR A 197 23.31 -9.29 -8.78
N VAL A 198 23.26 -10.59 -9.06
CA VAL A 198 22.01 -11.39 -9.02
C VAL A 198 22.22 -12.60 -8.11
N PHE A 199 21.14 -13.10 -7.55
CA PHE A 199 21.10 -14.33 -6.75
C PHE A 199 19.94 -15.21 -7.19
N ILE A 200 19.92 -16.46 -6.75
CA ILE A 200 18.90 -17.45 -7.12
C ILE A 200 18.23 -18.01 -5.87
N GLU A 201 16.92 -18.23 -5.97
CA GLU A 201 16.11 -18.81 -4.90
C GLU A 201 15.13 -19.84 -5.45
N LYS A 202 14.66 -20.74 -4.57
CA LYS A 202 13.47 -21.54 -4.85
C LYS A 202 12.28 -20.63 -5.14
N TYR A 203 11.58 -20.88 -6.22
CA TYR A 203 10.34 -20.20 -6.52
C TYR A 203 9.17 -20.93 -5.87
N LEU A 204 8.36 -20.24 -5.09
CA LEU A 204 7.10 -20.75 -4.56
C LEU A 204 5.98 -20.43 -5.55
N GLU A 205 5.23 -21.47 -5.92
CA GLU A 205 4.04 -21.31 -6.76
C GLU A 205 2.84 -20.97 -5.86
N ASN A 206 2.14 -19.88 -6.22
CA ASN A 206 0.91 -19.47 -5.56
C ASN A 206 0.99 -19.32 -4.03
N PRO A 207 2.02 -18.67 -3.47
CA PRO A 207 2.09 -18.47 -2.03
C PRO A 207 1.06 -17.42 -1.59
N LYS A 208 0.77 -17.38 -0.29
CA LYS A 208 0.15 -16.22 0.33
C LYS A 208 1.22 -15.22 0.75
N HIS A 209 0.87 -13.93 0.71
CA HIS A 209 1.72 -12.85 1.16
C HIS A 209 1.25 -12.37 2.54
N ILE A 210 1.98 -12.74 3.56
CA ILE A 210 1.72 -12.38 4.95
C ILE A 210 2.80 -11.42 5.43
N GLU A 211 2.40 -10.38 6.12
CA GLU A 211 3.35 -9.42 6.66
C GLU A 211 3.07 -9.09 8.12
N VAL A 212 4.13 -8.86 8.90
CA VAL A 212 4.04 -8.59 10.34
C VAL A 212 4.48 -7.18 10.63
N GLN A 213 3.61 -6.40 11.29
CA GLN A 213 3.92 -5.05 11.73
C GLN A 213 4.81 -5.08 12.97
N ILE A 214 6.00 -4.50 12.86
CA ILE A 214 6.96 -4.33 13.97
C ILE A 214 6.97 -2.87 14.43
N VAL A 215 7.12 -2.69 15.73
CA VAL A 215 7.44 -1.43 16.39
C VAL A 215 8.61 -1.66 17.32
N ALA A 216 9.63 -0.85 17.21
CA ALA A 216 10.82 -0.96 18.05
C ALA A 216 11.35 0.42 18.47
N ASP A 217 11.87 0.54 19.67
CA ASP A 217 12.54 1.74 20.15
C ASP A 217 14.06 1.57 20.23
N LYS A 218 14.78 2.66 20.40
CA LYS A 218 16.25 2.65 20.53
C LYS A 218 16.77 2.00 21.82
N TYR A 219 15.88 1.59 22.72
CA TYR A 219 16.22 0.96 23.99
C TYR A 219 16.15 -0.57 23.95
N GLY A 220 15.81 -1.13 22.78
CA GLY A 220 15.74 -2.56 22.55
C GLY A 220 14.36 -3.17 22.83
N ASN A 221 13.33 -2.37 23.10
CA ASN A 221 11.96 -2.86 23.17
C ASN A 221 11.46 -3.11 21.74
N VAL A 222 11.02 -4.32 21.44
CA VAL A 222 10.49 -4.74 20.15
C VAL A 222 9.20 -5.49 20.37
N ILE A 223 8.12 -5.03 19.76
CA ILE A 223 6.80 -5.66 19.75
C ILE A 223 6.30 -5.85 18.33
N HIS A 224 5.37 -6.79 18.14
CA HIS A 224 4.58 -6.90 16.91
C HIS A 224 3.13 -6.45 17.17
N LEU A 225 2.47 -5.97 16.13
CA LEU A 225 1.07 -5.54 16.17
C LEU A 225 0.16 -6.46 15.33
N GLY A 226 0.50 -7.75 15.28
CA GLY A 226 -0.18 -8.73 14.44
C GLY A 226 0.29 -8.71 13.00
N GLU A 227 -0.42 -9.47 12.19
CA GLU A 227 -0.14 -9.65 10.77
C GLU A 227 -1.23 -9.04 9.89
N ARG A 228 -0.88 -8.87 8.61
CA ARG A 228 -1.78 -8.51 7.52
C ARG A 228 -1.70 -9.54 6.41
N GLU A 229 -2.80 -9.78 5.74
CA GLU A 229 -2.93 -10.59 4.53
C GLU A 229 -2.91 -9.66 3.30
N CYS A 230 -1.94 -9.82 2.43
CA CYS A 230 -1.70 -8.92 1.30
C CYS A 230 -1.63 -9.66 -0.05
N SER A 231 -2.27 -10.83 -0.16
CA SER A 231 -2.19 -11.66 -1.37
C SER A 231 -2.99 -11.14 -2.55
N ILE A 232 -3.97 -10.24 -2.34
CA ILE A 232 -4.70 -9.61 -3.46
C ILE A 232 -3.84 -8.51 -4.06
N GLN A 233 -3.06 -8.89 -5.07
CA GLN A 233 -2.09 -8.00 -5.69
C GLN A 233 -1.99 -8.23 -7.20
N ARG A 234 -1.62 -7.19 -7.95
CA ARG A 234 -1.38 -7.24 -9.38
C ARG A 234 0.04 -6.76 -9.67
N LYS A 235 0.83 -7.59 -10.36
CA LYS A 235 2.24 -7.27 -10.67
C LYS A 235 3.01 -6.79 -9.43
N HIS A 236 2.83 -7.48 -8.29
CA HIS A 236 3.40 -7.16 -6.99
C HIS A 236 2.93 -5.84 -6.34
N GLN A 237 1.86 -5.22 -6.87
CA GLN A 237 1.19 -4.09 -6.24
C GLN A 237 -0.06 -4.59 -5.53
N LYS A 238 -0.12 -4.39 -4.22
CA LYS A 238 -1.25 -4.74 -3.36
C LYS A 238 -2.46 -3.87 -3.75
N LEU A 239 -3.66 -4.44 -3.75
CA LEU A 239 -4.91 -3.76 -4.12
C LEU A 239 -5.96 -3.84 -3.01
N LEU A 240 -5.99 -4.96 -2.29
CA LEU A 240 -6.88 -5.18 -1.16
C LEU A 240 -6.12 -5.93 -0.08
N GLU A 241 -6.17 -5.42 1.15
CA GLU A 241 -5.50 -5.98 2.32
C GLU A 241 -6.48 -6.19 3.47
N GLU A 242 -6.19 -7.16 4.31
CA GLU A 242 -6.98 -7.41 5.51
C GLU A 242 -6.12 -7.76 6.72
N ALA A 243 -6.65 -7.54 7.90
CA ALA A 243 -6.05 -7.94 9.17
C ALA A 243 -7.16 -8.38 10.15
N PRO A 244 -6.92 -9.49 10.87
CA PRO A 244 -5.83 -10.46 10.72
C PRO A 244 -5.93 -11.28 9.41
N SER A 245 -4.97 -12.18 9.14
CA SER A 245 -5.04 -13.08 7.98
C SER A 245 -6.00 -14.25 8.23
N PRO A 246 -6.89 -14.60 7.27
CA PRO A 246 -7.72 -15.78 7.35
C PRO A 246 -6.94 -17.10 7.20
N ALA A 247 -5.67 -17.03 6.80
CA ALA A 247 -4.83 -18.20 6.58
C ALA A 247 -4.09 -18.67 7.83
N LEU A 248 -4.09 -17.90 8.92
CA LEU A 248 -3.33 -18.20 10.13
C LEU A 248 -4.25 -18.61 11.28
N ASP A 249 -4.01 -19.79 11.82
CA ASP A 249 -4.45 -20.13 13.16
C ASP A 249 -3.54 -19.46 14.21
N GLU A 250 -3.92 -19.55 15.48
CA GLU A 250 -3.18 -18.90 16.57
C GLU A 250 -1.74 -19.42 16.68
N ALA A 251 -1.52 -20.73 16.54
CA ALA A 251 -0.20 -21.34 16.65
C ALA A 251 0.74 -20.90 15.51
N LEU A 252 0.23 -20.74 14.29
CA LEU A 252 1.01 -20.26 13.16
C LEU A 252 1.26 -18.75 13.27
N ARG A 253 0.27 -17.98 13.75
CA ARG A 253 0.41 -16.55 14.04
C ARG A 253 1.55 -16.31 15.04
N GLU A 254 1.58 -17.02 16.16
CA GLU A 254 2.66 -16.91 17.14
C GLU A 254 4.05 -17.22 16.55
N LYS A 255 4.14 -18.23 15.67
CA LYS A 255 5.40 -18.59 15.02
C LYS A 255 5.91 -17.49 14.08
N ILE A 256 5.02 -16.95 13.23
CA ILE A 256 5.36 -15.92 12.24
C ILE A 256 5.69 -14.59 12.94
N THR A 257 4.86 -14.16 13.88
CA THR A 257 5.09 -12.90 14.62
C THR A 257 6.33 -12.99 15.49
N GLY A 258 6.56 -14.16 16.14
CA GLY A 258 7.79 -14.41 16.89
C GLY A 258 9.04 -14.41 16.01
N ALA A 259 8.96 -14.91 14.78
CA ALA A 259 10.06 -14.85 13.80
C ALA A 259 10.37 -13.40 13.42
N ALA A 260 9.36 -12.58 13.15
CA ALA A 260 9.52 -11.17 12.83
C ALA A 260 10.17 -10.38 13.99
N VAL A 261 9.76 -10.66 15.24
CA VAL A 261 10.37 -10.02 16.42
C VAL A 261 11.84 -10.45 16.58
N ARG A 262 12.19 -11.73 16.37
CA ARG A 262 13.59 -12.18 16.41
C ARG A 262 14.44 -11.50 15.35
N LEU A 263 13.93 -11.37 14.11
CA LEU A 263 14.61 -10.65 13.03
C LEU A 263 14.88 -9.19 13.42
N ALA A 264 13.86 -8.49 13.89
CA ALA A 264 13.96 -7.07 14.26
C ALA A 264 14.94 -6.86 15.43
N LYS A 265 14.97 -7.76 16.42
CA LYS A 265 15.94 -7.72 17.52
C LYS A 265 17.38 -7.95 17.02
N GLU A 266 17.60 -8.94 16.14
CA GLU A 266 18.92 -9.20 15.55
C GLU A 266 19.41 -8.04 14.70
N ALA A 267 18.50 -7.42 13.93
CA ALA A 267 18.78 -6.20 13.15
C ALA A 267 18.99 -4.95 14.01
N LYS A 268 18.76 -5.02 15.34
CA LYS A 268 18.72 -3.85 16.24
C LYS A 268 17.80 -2.76 15.70
N TYR A 269 16.63 -3.19 15.23
CA TYR A 269 15.68 -2.34 14.56
C TYR A 269 15.14 -1.25 15.47
N GLU A 270 14.86 -0.08 14.91
CA GLU A 270 14.16 1.03 15.57
C GLU A 270 13.10 1.63 14.63
N SER A 271 12.08 2.28 15.17
CA SER A 271 10.92 2.83 14.47
C SER A 271 9.88 1.76 14.09
N LEU A 272 9.02 2.06 13.11
CA LEU A 272 8.10 1.11 12.50
C LEU A 272 8.79 0.37 11.36
N GLY A 273 8.50 -0.91 11.25
CA GLY A 273 8.89 -1.72 10.11
C GLY A 273 7.92 -2.85 9.87
N THR A 274 7.98 -3.44 8.71
CA THR A 274 7.14 -4.57 8.33
C THR A 274 8.01 -5.69 7.80
N VAL A 275 7.88 -6.88 8.40
CA VAL A 275 8.56 -8.08 7.92
C VAL A 275 7.60 -8.86 7.04
N GLU A 276 7.96 -9.06 5.79
CA GLU A 276 7.15 -9.75 4.79
C GLU A 276 7.56 -11.21 4.66
N PHE A 277 6.55 -12.08 4.59
CA PHE A 277 6.71 -13.53 4.46
C PHE A 277 5.89 -14.09 3.31
N LEU A 278 6.38 -15.15 2.70
CA LEU A 278 5.61 -16.03 1.84
C LEU A 278 5.16 -17.24 2.63
N LEU A 279 3.86 -17.54 2.59
CA LEU A 279 3.27 -18.73 3.21
C LEU A 279 2.89 -19.72 2.10
N ASP A 280 3.41 -20.95 2.18
CA ASP A 280 3.06 -22.01 1.23
C ASP A 280 1.76 -22.75 1.61
N LYS A 281 1.32 -23.66 0.74
CA LYS A 281 0.11 -24.49 0.95
C LYS A 281 0.22 -25.46 2.13
N ASP A 282 1.44 -25.75 2.58
CA ASP A 282 1.72 -26.68 3.68
C ASP A 282 1.93 -25.91 5.01
N HIS A 283 1.54 -24.62 5.03
CA HIS A 283 1.68 -23.70 6.17
C HIS A 283 3.13 -23.45 6.61
N ASN A 284 4.12 -23.65 5.73
CA ASN A 284 5.47 -23.18 5.97
C ASN A 284 5.59 -21.73 5.52
N PHE A 285 6.22 -20.90 6.36
CA PHE A 285 6.46 -19.50 6.04
C PHE A 285 7.94 -19.21 5.82
N PHE A 286 8.24 -18.28 4.93
CA PHE A 286 9.60 -17.93 4.54
C PHE A 286 9.76 -16.43 4.47
N PHE A 287 10.84 -15.93 5.07
CA PHE A 287 11.20 -14.50 4.99
C PHE A 287 11.39 -14.08 3.55
N MET A 288 10.79 -12.95 3.19
CA MET A 288 10.92 -12.34 1.87
C MET A 288 11.78 -11.08 1.95
N GLU A 289 11.33 -10.07 2.71
CA GLU A 289 12.03 -8.81 2.90
C GLU A 289 11.50 -8.08 4.15
N MET A 290 12.19 -6.98 4.51
CA MET A 290 11.72 -6.08 5.55
C MET A 290 11.63 -4.66 5.01
N ASN A 291 10.44 -4.07 5.06
CA ASN A 291 10.23 -2.68 4.72
C ASN A 291 10.51 -1.80 5.94
N THR A 292 11.44 -0.84 5.78
CA THR A 292 11.96 0.01 6.86
C THR A 292 11.19 1.32 7.02
N ARG A 293 9.88 1.28 6.80
CA ARG A 293 8.98 2.43 6.77
C ARG A 293 7.57 2.04 7.20
N ILE A 294 6.70 3.01 7.32
CA ILE A 294 5.25 2.77 7.40
C ILE A 294 4.73 2.21 6.06
N GLN A 295 3.80 1.26 6.10
CA GLN A 295 3.16 0.68 4.92
C GLN A 295 1.90 1.47 4.52
N VAL A 296 1.46 1.35 3.25
CA VAL A 296 0.19 1.92 2.78
C VAL A 296 -0.96 1.36 3.61
N GLU A 297 -0.96 0.06 3.83
CA GLU A 297 -1.96 -0.76 4.51
C GLU A 297 -1.87 -0.75 6.05
N HIS A 298 -1.07 0.15 6.63
CA HIS A 298 -1.01 0.32 8.09
C HIS A 298 -2.38 0.56 8.76
N PRO A 299 -3.37 1.16 8.09
CA PRO A 299 -4.67 1.42 8.69
C PRO A 299 -5.42 0.17 9.16
N VAL A 300 -5.30 -0.99 8.49
CA VAL A 300 -5.98 -2.21 8.96
C VAL A 300 -5.43 -2.67 10.32
N THR A 301 -4.12 -2.54 10.54
CA THR A 301 -3.52 -2.80 11.85
C THR A 301 -4.01 -1.80 12.89
N GLU A 302 -4.10 -0.52 12.57
CA GLU A 302 -4.64 0.51 13.49
C GLU A 302 -6.09 0.22 13.88
N MET A 303 -6.91 -0.23 12.93
CA MET A 303 -8.33 -0.52 13.17
C MET A 303 -8.53 -1.71 14.13
N ILE A 304 -7.71 -2.76 14.03
CA ILE A 304 -7.85 -3.93 14.90
C ILE A 304 -7.13 -3.81 16.24
N THR A 305 -6.10 -2.93 16.34
CA THR A 305 -5.33 -2.75 17.59
C THR A 305 -5.75 -1.51 18.39
N GLY A 306 -6.38 -0.53 17.76
CA GLY A 306 -6.67 0.77 18.36
C GLY A 306 -5.43 1.67 18.50
N LEU A 307 -4.25 1.24 18.05
CA LEU A 307 -3.00 1.99 18.15
C LEU A 307 -2.81 2.92 16.95
N ASN A 308 -2.17 4.07 17.17
CA ASN A 308 -1.83 5.02 16.10
C ASN A 308 -0.35 4.86 15.72
N LEU A 309 -0.08 4.27 14.56
CA LEU A 309 1.27 3.95 14.14
C LEU A 309 2.13 5.19 13.87
N VAL A 310 1.56 6.23 13.29
CA VAL A 310 2.28 7.50 13.06
C VAL A 310 2.63 8.18 14.40
N GLU A 311 1.76 8.08 15.41
CA GLU A 311 2.05 8.58 16.76
C GLU A 311 3.23 7.84 17.37
N LEU A 312 3.24 6.50 17.28
CA LEU A 312 4.37 5.69 17.74
C LEU A 312 5.68 6.06 17.03
N GLN A 313 5.65 6.30 15.71
CA GLN A 313 6.85 6.77 14.99
C GLN A 313 7.37 8.10 15.54
N LEU A 314 6.47 9.07 15.73
CA LEU A 314 6.85 10.39 16.21
C LEU A 314 7.36 10.38 17.67
N LEU A 315 6.80 9.53 18.53
CA LEU A 315 7.28 9.32 19.89
C LEU A 315 8.69 8.70 19.90
N ILE A 316 8.89 7.63 19.12
CA ILE A 316 10.20 6.96 19.00
C ILE A 316 11.24 7.93 18.43
N ALA A 317 10.91 8.65 17.37
CA ALA A 317 11.80 9.65 16.77
C ALA A 317 12.12 10.80 17.73
N SER A 318 11.21 11.12 18.67
CA SER A 318 11.46 12.06 19.75
C SER A 318 12.36 11.50 20.88
N GLY A 319 12.76 10.23 20.77
CA GLY A 319 13.60 9.56 21.75
C GLY A 319 12.86 8.95 22.94
N GLU A 320 11.54 8.89 22.88
CA GLU A 320 10.73 8.26 23.91
C GLU A 320 10.84 6.73 23.85
N LYS A 321 10.65 6.08 25.00
CA LYS A 321 10.50 4.62 25.07
C LYS A 321 9.10 4.23 24.62
N LEU A 322 8.98 3.02 24.06
CA LEU A 322 7.67 2.42 23.84
C LEU A 322 6.91 2.35 25.18
N HIS A 323 5.73 2.94 25.18
CA HIS A 323 4.81 2.92 26.32
C HIS A 323 3.81 1.75 26.24
N VAL A 324 3.84 1.00 25.14
CA VAL A 324 3.02 -0.18 24.87
C VAL A 324 3.91 -1.42 24.94
N THR A 325 3.51 -2.42 25.70
CA THR A 325 4.16 -3.73 25.76
C THR A 325 3.45 -4.73 24.86
N GLN A 326 4.05 -5.91 24.63
CA GLN A 326 3.39 -6.96 23.84
C GLN A 326 2.07 -7.42 24.46
N ASP A 327 1.97 -7.47 25.79
CA ASP A 327 0.77 -7.90 26.50
C ASP A 327 -0.40 -6.90 26.37
N ASP A 328 -0.11 -5.65 26.06
CA ASP A 328 -1.11 -4.60 25.83
C ASP A 328 -1.73 -4.69 24.43
N VAL A 329 -1.05 -5.34 23.49
CA VAL A 329 -1.54 -5.48 22.10
C VAL A 329 -2.65 -6.50 22.05
N LYS A 330 -3.85 -6.05 21.68
CA LYS A 330 -5.04 -6.89 21.48
C LYS A 330 -5.54 -6.72 20.05
N LEU A 331 -5.79 -7.83 19.39
CA LEU A 331 -6.39 -7.82 18.05
C LEU A 331 -7.90 -7.96 18.22
N ASN A 332 -8.65 -6.94 17.84
CA ASN A 332 -10.10 -6.87 17.99
C ASN A 332 -10.78 -6.82 16.63
N GLY A 333 -11.61 -7.83 16.35
CA GLY A 333 -12.38 -7.91 15.13
C GLY A 333 -11.52 -8.13 13.88
N TRP A 334 -11.99 -7.56 12.77
CA TRP A 334 -11.41 -7.72 11.43
C TRP A 334 -11.45 -6.42 10.66
N ALA A 335 -10.39 -6.04 9.99
CA ALA A 335 -10.35 -4.87 9.14
C ALA A 335 -9.99 -5.23 7.69
N ILE A 336 -10.59 -4.53 6.74
CA ILE A 336 -10.31 -4.67 5.30
C ILE A 336 -10.01 -3.27 4.75
N GLU A 337 -8.93 -3.14 3.99
CA GLU A 337 -8.59 -1.94 3.23
C GLU A 337 -8.77 -2.23 1.73
N CYS A 338 -9.46 -1.33 1.02
CA CYS A 338 -9.53 -1.30 -0.43
C CYS A 338 -8.79 -0.07 -0.93
N ARG A 339 -7.81 -0.24 -1.80
CA ARG A 339 -7.11 0.87 -2.46
C ARG A 339 -7.93 1.37 -3.63
N ILE A 340 -8.43 2.59 -3.52
CA ILE A 340 -9.20 3.23 -4.60
C ILE A 340 -8.22 3.97 -5.51
N ASN A 341 -7.88 3.32 -6.63
CA ASN A 341 -6.99 3.87 -7.65
C ASN A 341 -7.79 4.46 -8.81
N ALA A 342 -7.27 5.53 -9.40
CA ALA A 342 -7.79 6.07 -10.66
C ALA A 342 -7.27 5.23 -11.84
N GLU A 343 -7.88 4.07 -12.05
CA GLU A 343 -7.48 3.07 -13.05
C GLU A 343 -8.70 2.45 -13.73
N ASP A 344 -8.57 2.18 -15.03
CA ASP A 344 -9.55 1.44 -15.81
C ASP A 344 -9.26 -0.07 -15.75
N VAL A 345 -9.96 -0.77 -14.91
CA VAL A 345 -9.79 -2.21 -14.69
C VAL A 345 -10.11 -3.02 -15.96
N GLN A 346 -11.16 -2.63 -16.68
CA GLN A 346 -11.57 -3.32 -17.93
C GLN A 346 -10.54 -3.18 -19.05
N SER A 347 -9.76 -2.09 -19.02
CA SER A 347 -8.64 -1.86 -19.94
C SER A 347 -7.29 -2.29 -19.34
N GLY A 348 -7.29 -3.31 -18.47
CA GLY A 348 -6.08 -3.87 -17.88
C GLY A 348 -5.41 -2.97 -16.85
N PHE A 349 -6.18 -2.24 -16.04
CA PHE A 349 -5.71 -1.31 -15.00
C PHE A 349 -4.86 -0.16 -15.56
N THR A 350 -5.24 0.35 -16.73
CA THR A 350 -4.58 1.54 -17.27
C THR A 350 -4.91 2.78 -16.42
N PRO A 351 -3.95 3.67 -16.13
CA PRO A 351 -4.21 4.89 -15.40
C PRO A 351 -5.32 5.73 -16.05
N SER A 352 -6.28 6.17 -15.26
CA SER A 352 -7.37 7.02 -15.69
C SER A 352 -7.07 8.47 -15.30
N ILE A 353 -6.62 9.25 -16.28
CA ILE A 353 -6.27 10.66 -16.13
C ILE A 353 -7.51 11.52 -16.31
N GLY A 354 -7.64 12.60 -15.54
CA GLY A 354 -8.75 13.54 -15.67
C GLY A 354 -9.06 14.30 -14.39
N MET A 355 -10.10 15.11 -14.43
CA MET A 355 -10.54 15.91 -13.29
C MET A 355 -11.68 15.18 -12.54
N ILE A 356 -11.56 15.07 -11.22
CA ILE A 356 -12.64 14.58 -10.37
C ILE A 356 -13.81 15.56 -10.39
N LYS A 357 -14.93 15.16 -11.00
CA LYS A 357 -16.15 15.98 -11.15
C LYS A 357 -17.09 15.86 -9.96
N ASN A 358 -17.25 14.64 -9.43
CA ASN A 358 -17.99 14.39 -8.21
C ASN A 358 -17.19 13.44 -7.30
N LEU A 359 -17.30 13.68 -6.01
CA LEU A 359 -16.72 12.83 -4.97
C LEU A 359 -17.71 12.74 -3.81
N ARG A 360 -18.25 11.56 -3.57
CA ARG A 360 -19.06 11.27 -2.38
C ARG A 360 -18.40 10.12 -1.63
N LEU A 361 -18.03 10.39 -0.40
CA LEU A 361 -17.39 9.43 0.48
C LEU A 361 -18.43 8.81 1.40
N PRO A 362 -18.41 7.47 1.61
CA PRO A 362 -19.24 6.85 2.63
C PRO A 362 -18.84 7.33 4.03
N SER A 363 -19.78 7.33 4.97
CA SER A 363 -19.51 7.70 6.36
C SER A 363 -20.31 6.81 7.31
N ASP A 364 -19.61 6.17 8.23
CA ASP A 364 -20.14 5.35 9.32
C ASP A 364 -19.08 5.28 10.43
N ASN A 365 -19.46 4.89 11.64
CA ASN A 365 -18.57 4.81 12.80
C ASN A 365 -17.42 3.80 12.64
N ASN A 366 -17.61 2.74 11.83
CA ASN A 366 -16.64 1.69 11.59
C ASN A 366 -15.99 1.77 10.19
N ILE A 367 -16.02 2.97 9.60
CA ILE A 367 -15.41 3.27 8.30
C ILE A 367 -14.38 4.38 8.49
N ARG A 368 -13.23 4.18 7.90
CA ARG A 368 -12.18 5.19 7.77
C ARG A 368 -11.86 5.40 6.30
N ILE A 369 -11.72 6.66 5.90
CA ILE A 369 -11.27 7.02 4.56
C ILE A 369 -10.05 7.92 4.68
N ASP A 370 -8.94 7.46 4.14
CA ASP A 370 -7.75 8.27 3.95
C ASP A 370 -7.70 8.69 2.47
N SER A 371 -7.92 9.98 2.19
CA SER A 371 -8.02 10.50 0.83
C SER A 371 -7.14 11.74 0.63
N GLY A 372 -6.49 11.80 -0.53
CA GLY A 372 -5.66 12.93 -0.96
C GLY A 372 -6.33 13.87 -1.96
N VAL A 373 -7.61 13.65 -2.29
CA VAL A 373 -8.31 14.35 -3.38
C VAL A 373 -9.62 15.01 -2.92
N ARG A 374 -10.12 15.92 -3.75
CA ARG A 374 -11.44 16.57 -3.64
C ARG A 374 -12.04 16.79 -5.02
N VAL A 375 -13.27 17.24 -5.09
CA VAL A 375 -13.87 17.73 -6.35
C VAL A 375 -12.98 18.83 -6.93
N GLY A 376 -12.68 18.74 -8.23
CA GLY A 376 -11.77 19.64 -8.94
C GLY A 376 -10.29 19.24 -8.86
N THR A 377 -9.93 18.13 -8.16
CA THR A 377 -8.56 17.58 -8.24
C THR A 377 -8.32 16.97 -9.60
N GLU A 378 -7.23 17.32 -10.24
CA GLU A 378 -6.75 16.73 -11.48
C GLU A 378 -5.86 15.52 -11.18
N ILE A 379 -6.22 14.35 -11.73
CA ILE A 379 -5.39 13.16 -11.71
C ILE A 379 -4.46 13.19 -12.91
N THR A 380 -3.16 13.22 -12.64
CA THR A 380 -2.11 13.39 -13.64
C THR A 380 -1.24 12.13 -13.74
N PRO A 381 -0.49 11.92 -14.83
CA PRO A 381 0.41 10.78 -14.97
C PRO A 381 1.73 10.93 -14.19
N PHE A 382 1.92 12.04 -13.48
CA PHE A 382 3.18 12.33 -12.77
C PHE A 382 3.31 11.63 -11.43
N PHE A 383 2.19 11.16 -10.88
CA PHE A 383 2.11 10.58 -9.55
C PHE A 383 1.34 9.25 -9.59
N ASP A 384 1.38 8.53 -8.48
CA ASP A 384 0.62 7.30 -8.28
C ASP A 384 -0.89 7.53 -8.47
N SER A 385 -1.59 6.51 -8.99
CA SER A 385 -3.02 6.54 -9.30
C SER A 385 -3.92 6.49 -8.06
N MET A 386 -3.40 6.19 -6.87
CA MET A 386 -4.19 6.04 -5.65
C MET A 386 -4.78 7.37 -5.18
N ILE A 387 -6.10 7.45 -5.16
CA ILE A 387 -6.86 8.65 -4.77
C ILE A 387 -7.40 8.56 -3.35
N ALA A 388 -7.65 7.37 -2.87
CA ALA A 388 -8.13 7.13 -1.52
C ALA A 388 -7.88 5.68 -1.08
N LYS A 389 -8.00 5.45 0.24
CA LYS A 389 -8.13 4.12 0.84
C LYS A 389 -9.45 4.09 1.60
N LEU A 390 -10.24 3.06 1.36
CA LEU A 390 -11.41 2.74 2.17
C LEU A 390 -11.03 1.63 3.14
N ILE A 391 -11.11 1.91 4.43
CA ILE A 391 -10.84 0.94 5.49
C ILE A 391 -12.12 0.72 6.28
N VAL A 392 -12.50 -0.53 6.48
CA VAL A 392 -13.68 -0.91 7.26
C VAL A 392 -13.29 -1.86 8.38
N HIS A 393 -14.07 -1.82 9.47
CA HIS A 393 -13.90 -2.73 10.60
C HIS A 393 -15.21 -3.47 10.87
N GLY A 394 -15.13 -4.77 11.21
CA GLY A 394 -16.24 -5.60 11.67
C GLY A 394 -15.80 -6.45 12.86
N GLU A 395 -16.76 -6.95 13.65
CA GLU A 395 -16.46 -7.92 14.72
C GLU A 395 -16.00 -9.26 14.15
N THR A 396 -16.43 -9.57 12.92
CA THR A 396 -16.03 -10.76 12.17
C THR A 396 -15.60 -10.37 10.76
N ARG A 397 -14.88 -11.28 10.07
CA ARG A 397 -14.49 -11.12 8.68
C ARG A 397 -15.70 -10.92 7.76
N ASP A 398 -16.75 -11.70 7.94
CA ASP A 398 -17.99 -11.60 7.14
C ASP A 398 -18.67 -10.23 7.32
N GLU A 399 -18.68 -9.69 8.53
CA GLU A 399 -19.21 -8.36 8.78
C GLU A 399 -18.35 -7.29 8.10
N ALA A 400 -17.02 -7.39 8.19
CA ALA A 400 -16.11 -6.49 7.49
C ALA A 400 -16.32 -6.52 5.96
N ILE A 401 -16.48 -7.72 5.37
CA ILE A 401 -16.79 -7.88 3.94
C ILE A 401 -18.12 -7.20 3.58
N LYS A 402 -19.20 -7.45 4.34
CA LYS A 402 -20.51 -6.82 4.11
C LYS A 402 -20.43 -5.30 4.20
N ARG A 403 -19.68 -4.80 5.19
CA ARG A 403 -19.48 -3.36 5.38
C ARG A 403 -18.65 -2.73 4.27
N ALA A 404 -17.63 -3.42 3.78
CA ALA A 404 -16.83 -2.98 2.63
C ALA A 404 -17.71 -2.87 1.37
N LEU A 405 -18.50 -3.89 1.06
CA LEU A 405 -19.44 -3.89 -0.07
C LEU A 405 -20.45 -2.75 0.03
N HIS A 406 -21.07 -2.57 1.20
CA HIS A 406 -22.00 -1.47 1.45
C HIS A 406 -21.34 -0.11 1.25
N SER A 407 -20.12 0.07 1.80
CA SER A 407 -19.37 1.32 1.69
C SER A 407 -18.95 1.64 0.26
N LEU A 408 -18.47 0.63 -0.49
CA LEU A 408 -18.14 0.76 -1.90
C LEU A 408 -19.35 1.09 -2.77
N GLY A 409 -20.57 0.63 -2.38
CA GLY A 409 -21.84 1.01 -3.03
C GLY A 409 -22.17 2.50 -2.88
N HIS A 410 -21.68 3.14 -1.82
CA HIS A 410 -21.90 4.55 -1.53
C HIS A 410 -20.70 5.45 -1.88
N PHE A 411 -19.60 4.85 -2.30
CA PHE A 411 -18.39 5.58 -2.71
C PHE A 411 -18.51 5.98 -4.19
N VAL A 412 -18.76 7.26 -4.44
CA VAL A 412 -18.96 7.77 -5.81
C VAL A 412 -17.79 8.65 -6.22
N VAL A 413 -17.17 8.29 -7.32
CA VAL A 413 -16.16 9.11 -8.02
C VAL A 413 -16.58 9.22 -9.48
N THR A 414 -16.64 10.44 -10.02
CA THR A 414 -16.88 10.67 -11.45
C THR A 414 -15.83 11.59 -12.05
N GLY A 415 -15.61 11.47 -13.35
CA GLY A 415 -14.58 12.19 -14.09
C GLY A 415 -13.33 11.35 -14.37
N VAL A 416 -13.10 10.30 -13.58
CA VAL A 416 -12.08 9.26 -13.79
C VAL A 416 -12.70 7.89 -13.52
N LYS A 417 -12.15 6.84 -14.12
CA LYS A 417 -12.45 5.45 -13.78
C LYS A 417 -11.66 5.04 -12.54
N THR A 418 -12.19 4.10 -11.75
CA THR A 418 -11.57 3.65 -10.50
C THR A 418 -11.59 2.14 -10.34
N THR A 419 -10.82 1.63 -9.36
CA THR A 419 -10.80 0.21 -8.96
C THR A 419 -12.03 -0.23 -8.15
N ILE A 420 -12.97 0.66 -7.79
CA ILE A 420 -14.17 0.33 -7.01
C ILE A 420 -14.94 -0.89 -7.56
N PRO A 421 -15.21 -1.02 -8.88
CA PRO A 421 -15.86 -2.21 -9.41
C PRO A 421 -15.06 -3.50 -9.19
N PHE A 422 -13.73 -3.43 -9.29
CA PHE A 422 -12.85 -4.56 -9.01
C PHE A 422 -12.93 -4.98 -7.53
N ASP A 423 -12.83 -4.04 -6.60
CA ASP A 423 -12.89 -4.33 -5.17
C ASP A 423 -14.22 -5.02 -4.81
N LYS A 424 -15.35 -4.52 -5.35
CA LYS A 424 -16.65 -5.17 -5.20
C LYS A 424 -16.65 -6.60 -5.74
N ALA A 425 -16.10 -6.81 -6.94
CA ALA A 425 -16.06 -8.13 -7.58
C ALA A 425 -15.21 -9.12 -6.76
N VAL A 426 -14.07 -8.68 -6.21
CA VAL A 426 -13.24 -9.49 -5.30
C VAL A 426 -14.01 -9.87 -4.04
N LEU A 427 -14.64 -8.90 -3.38
CA LEU A 427 -15.39 -9.12 -2.13
C LEU A 427 -16.62 -10.03 -2.32
N HIS A 428 -17.18 -10.12 -3.54
CA HIS A 428 -18.24 -11.06 -3.88
C HIS A 428 -17.73 -12.45 -4.27
N ASN A 429 -16.45 -12.57 -4.64
CA ASN A 429 -15.88 -13.82 -5.10
C ASN A 429 -15.82 -14.89 -3.99
N GLU A 430 -16.23 -16.11 -4.29
CA GLU A 430 -16.28 -17.20 -3.29
C GLU A 430 -14.90 -17.61 -2.78
N VAL A 431 -13.86 -17.57 -3.63
CA VAL A 431 -12.49 -17.93 -3.23
C VAL A 431 -11.98 -16.92 -2.21
N TYR A 432 -12.23 -15.61 -2.44
CA TYR A 432 -11.90 -14.56 -1.48
C TYR A 432 -12.69 -14.75 -0.18
N ARG A 433 -14.00 -14.95 -0.26
CA ARG A 433 -14.88 -15.11 0.91
C ARG A 433 -14.50 -16.29 1.80
N LYS A 434 -14.04 -17.39 1.20
CA LYS A 434 -13.54 -18.57 1.93
C LYS A 434 -12.16 -18.36 2.55
N GLY A 435 -11.43 -17.29 2.20
CA GLY A 435 -10.05 -17.07 2.64
C GLY A 435 -9.01 -17.93 1.90
N ASP A 436 -9.40 -18.59 0.82
CA ASP A 436 -8.57 -19.54 0.07
C ASP A 436 -7.93 -18.92 -1.18
N PHE A 437 -7.49 -17.68 -1.06
CA PHE A 437 -6.82 -16.93 -2.11
C PHE A 437 -5.30 -16.84 -1.86
N ASN A 438 -4.56 -16.54 -2.91
CA ASN A 438 -3.10 -16.43 -2.90
C ASN A 438 -2.65 -15.33 -3.88
N THR A 439 -1.35 -15.14 -4.06
CA THR A 439 -0.78 -14.08 -4.91
C THR A 439 -1.13 -14.16 -6.39
N SER A 440 -1.60 -15.32 -6.88
CA SER A 440 -2.08 -15.49 -8.26
C SER A 440 -3.59 -15.29 -8.42
N PHE A 441 -4.30 -14.83 -7.37
CA PHE A 441 -5.75 -14.66 -7.37
C PHE A 441 -6.26 -13.88 -8.60
N ILE A 442 -5.63 -12.77 -8.94
CA ILE A 442 -6.05 -11.96 -10.09
C ILE A 442 -5.86 -12.72 -11.40
N GLU A 443 -4.72 -13.40 -11.55
CA GLU A 443 -4.43 -14.18 -12.76
C GLU A 443 -5.40 -15.35 -12.97
N THR A 444 -5.84 -15.97 -11.87
CA THR A 444 -6.69 -17.17 -11.90
C THR A 444 -8.18 -16.88 -11.83
N CYS A 445 -8.58 -15.77 -11.19
CA CYS A 445 -9.99 -15.48 -10.94
C CYS A 445 -10.52 -14.31 -11.79
N MET A 446 -9.68 -13.55 -12.52
CA MET A 446 -10.10 -12.32 -13.22
C MET A 446 -11.29 -12.57 -14.18
N ASP A 447 -11.25 -13.65 -14.95
CA ASP A 447 -12.31 -13.99 -15.91
C ASP A 447 -13.62 -14.45 -15.22
N SER A 448 -13.53 -14.87 -13.95
CA SER A 448 -14.67 -15.29 -13.14
C SER A 448 -15.23 -14.18 -12.27
N LEU A 449 -14.56 -13.01 -12.19
CA LEU A 449 -15.05 -11.87 -11.45
C LEU A 449 -16.32 -11.33 -12.09
N VAL A 450 -17.39 -11.32 -11.35
CA VAL A 450 -18.69 -10.79 -11.79
C VAL A 450 -18.70 -9.28 -11.53
N TRP A 451 -18.57 -8.51 -12.61
CA TRP A 451 -18.71 -7.05 -12.61
C TRP A 451 -20.20 -6.69 -12.49
N ARG A 452 -20.76 -6.70 -11.27
CA ARG A 452 -22.14 -6.25 -11.04
C ARG A 452 -22.14 -4.74 -10.86
N GLU A 453 -22.71 -4.03 -11.80
CA GLU A 453 -23.27 -2.70 -11.51
C GLU A 453 -24.59 -2.94 -10.78
N GLU A 454 -24.65 -2.61 -9.49
CA GLU A 454 -25.81 -2.89 -8.61
C GLU A 454 -27.14 -2.29 -9.11
N HIS A 455 -27.12 -1.53 -10.19
CA HIS A 455 -28.27 -0.83 -10.75
C HIS A 455 -28.43 -1.01 -12.27
N GLU A 456 -27.67 -1.89 -12.93
CA GLU A 456 -27.81 -2.10 -14.38
C GLU A 456 -29.25 -2.44 -14.78
N GLU A 457 -29.88 -3.37 -14.04
CA GLU A 457 -31.27 -3.76 -14.28
C GLU A 457 -32.25 -2.60 -14.03
N LEU A 458 -32.01 -1.83 -12.96
CA LEU A 458 -32.83 -0.67 -12.62
C LEU A 458 -32.60 0.48 -13.62
N ILE A 459 -31.36 0.74 -14.01
CA ILE A 459 -31.02 1.73 -15.04
C ILE A 459 -31.59 1.31 -16.38
N ALA A 460 -31.47 0.03 -16.77
CA ALA A 460 -32.07 -0.51 -17.98
C ALA A 460 -33.60 -0.40 -17.95
N ALA A 461 -34.23 -0.71 -16.81
CA ALA A 461 -35.66 -0.55 -16.62
C ALA A 461 -36.10 0.93 -16.71
N LEU A 462 -35.35 1.85 -16.07
CA LEU A 462 -35.65 3.29 -16.14
C LEU A 462 -35.46 3.84 -17.57
N LEU A 463 -34.41 3.40 -18.28
CA LEU A 463 -34.19 3.76 -19.67
C LEU A 463 -35.29 3.20 -20.58
N ALA A 464 -35.71 1.94 -20.35
CA ALA A 464 -36.82 1.32 -21.11
C ALA A 464 -38.14 2.08 -20.89
N VAL A 465 -38.45 2.47 -19.63
CA VAL A 465 -39.65 3.28 -19.31
C VAL A 465 -39.54 4.68 -19.91
N SER A 466 -38.37 5.30 -19.87
CA SER A 466 -38.14 6.61 -20.49
C SER A 466 -38.33 6.58 -22.00
N ASN A 467 -37.77 5.56 -22.68
CA ASN A 467 -37.94 5.38 -24.12
C ASN A 467 -39.38 5.04 -24.50
N TYR A 468 -40.07 4.20 -23.71
CA TYR A 468 -41.49 3.88 -23.93
C TYR A 468 -42.37 5.13 -23.80
N ASN A 469 -42.11 6.00 -22.82
CA ASN A 469 -42.86 7.26 -22.70
C ASN A 469 -42.52 8.25 -23.84
N HIS A 470 -41.30 8.22 -24.38
CA HIS A 470 -40.90 9.06 -25.53
C HIS A 470 -41.56 8.58 -26.84
N ASP A 471 -41.67 7.28 -27.04
CA ASP A 471 -42.30 6.70 -28.23
C ASP A 471 -43.85 6.81 -28.19
N SER A 472 -44.44 6.86 -26.99
CA SER A 472 -45.88 7.08 -26.82
C SER A 472 -46.32 8.53 -27.08
N ASP A 473 -45.40 9.49 -26.95
CA ASP A 473 -45.67 10.91 -27.26
C ASP A 473 -45.68 11.23 -28.77
N PHE A 474 -45.21 10.31 -29.64
CA PHE A 474 -45.18 10.50 -31.11
C PHE A 474 -46.38 9.89 -31.86
N SER A 475 -47.34 9.27 -31.20
CA SER A 475 -48.49 8.59 -31.83
C SER A 475 -49.86 9.09 -31.41
N GLY A 476 -50.02 10.38 -31.10
CA GLY A 476 -51.31 10.95 -30.72
C GLY A 476 -51.48 12.40 -31.19
N ASP A 477 -52.58 12.66 -31.90
CA ASP A 477 -53.04 13.94 -32.36
C ASP A 477 -53.03 15.02 -31.25
N ALA A 478 -52.69 16.24 -31.65
CA ALA A 478 -52.63 17.41 -30.80
C ALA A 478 -53.89 17.66 -29.96
N ALA A 479 -53.80 17.32 -28.67
CA ALA A 479 -54.68 17.84 -27.64
C ALA A 479 -53.85 18.42 -26.51
N GLU A 480 -54.20 19.64 -26.12
CA GLU A 480 -53.51 20.43 -25.09
C GLU A 480 -53.12 19.64 -23.86
N GLN A 481 -51.82 19.59 -23.55
CA GLN A 481 -51.31 18.96 -22.33
C GLN A 481 -51.33 19.95 -21.17
N PRO A 482 -51.75 19.52 -19.96
CA PRO A 482 -51.41 20.21 -18.75
C PRO A 482 -49.92 19.94 -18.38
N GLU A 483 -49.14 20.99 -18.19
CA GLU A 483 -47.79 20.93 -17.70
C GLU A 483 -47.73 20.16 -16.36
N ALA A 484 -47.35 18.90 -16.39
CA ALA A 484 -46.98 18.17 -15.20
C ALA A 484 -45.59 18.57 -14.74
N ASN A 485 -45.53 19.62 -13.97
CA ASN A 485 -44.35 20.04 -13.25
C ASN A 485 -44.05 18.98 -12.15
N VAL A 486 -43.34 17.91 -12.49
CA VAL A 486 -42.89 16.91 -11.50
C VAL A 486 -41.67 17.50 -10.81
N ASP A 487 -41.88 18.00 -9.59
CA ASP A 487 -40.83 18.51 -8.72
C ASP A 487 -39.74 17.44 -8.53
N PRO A 488 -38.49 17.73 -8.91
CA PRO A 488 -37.37 16.80 -8.75
C PRO A 488 -37.19 16.26 -7.34
N TRP A 489 -37.68 16.98 -6.32
CA TRP A 489 -37.67 16.57 -4.92
C TRP A 489 -38.67 15.44 -4.60
N VAL A 490 -39.74 15.31 -5.34
CA VAL A 490 -40.73 14.23 -5.18
C VAL A 490 -40.16 12.92 -5.72
N LEU A 491 -39.38 12.94 -6.79
CA LEU A 491 -38.65 11.79 -7.32
C LEU A 491 -37.58 11.29 -6.33
N GLN A 492 -36.81 12.20 -5.72
CA GLN A 492 -35.81 11.86 -4.73
C GLN A 492 -36.39 11.24 -3.45
N LYS A 493 -37.59 11.63 -3.06
CA LYS A 493 -38.27 11.09 -1.88
C LYS A 493 -38.84 9.68 -2.10
N ARG A 494 -39.23 9.33 -3.34
CA ARG A 494 -39.70 7.97 -3.69
C ARG A 494 -38.56 6.97 -3.84
N ILE A 495 -37.38 7.41 -4.28
CA ILE A 495 -36.17 6.57 -4.37
C ILE A 495 -35.58 6.24 -2.99
N ARG A 496 -35.88 7.02 -1.93
CA ARG A 496 -35.43 6.74 -0.56
C ARG A 496 -36.25 5.68 0.18
N HIS A 497 -37.32 5.18 -0.39
CA HIS A 497 -38.24 4.20 0.24
C HIS A 497 -38.36 2.89 -0.58
N LEU A 498 -37.53 2.70 -1.61
CA LEU A 498 -37.25 1.43 -2.31
C LEU A 498 -35.82 1.01 -2.00
#